data_990dc26fe07e12b63f63620a2397e0ed
#
_entry.id   990dc26fe07e12b63f63620a2397e0ed
#
_cell.length_a   1.000
_cell.length_b   1.000
_cell.length_c   1.000
_cell.angle_alpha   90.00
_cell.angle_beta   90.00
_cell.angle_gamma   90.00
#
_symmetry.space_group_name_H-M   'P 1'
#
loop_
_entity.id
_entity.type
_entity.pdbx_description
1 polymer ?
#
loop_
_entity_poly.entity_id
_entity_poly.type
_entity_poly.pdbx_seq_one_letter_code
_entity_poly.pdbx_strand_id
1 'polypeptide(L)'
;AERAAAQDDTLLQREDWNATITWLDRAQNYGTSDEAETLRKRAQAGLDVLDGLTRLDFRPALTGTLGEGVVVKRMITVVNDVYLLDQSEGRVIRAFRSGQGYEVDPGFVCSPGEYAGGTLTVGPLVDITTLPSQYFDHAVVLGIDAGGNVLLCQPGQLPSAQPLLPPDVNWGTLARAVHLQGVLYVLD
;
A
#
# COMPACT_ATOMS: atom_id res chain seq x y z
N ALA A 1 3.57 -1.39 37.77
CA ALA A 1 4.36 -0.48 36.90
C ALA A 1 5.76 -0.19 37.48
N GLU A 2 5.88 0.29 38.70
CA GLU A 2 7.20 0.60 39.33
C GLU A 2 8.07 -0.65 39.47
N ARG A 3 7.50 -1.78 39.92
CA ARG A 3 8.22 -3.07 40.00
C ARG A 3 8.70 -3.53 38.63
N ALA A 4 7.87 -3.42 37.60
CA ALA A 4 8.23 -3.79 36.22
C ALA A 4 9.40 -2.96 35.69
N ALA A 5 9.44 -1.66 36.00
CA ALA A 5 10.51 -0.76 35.54
C ALA A 5 11.85 -1.01 36.25
N ALA A 6 11.84 -1.61 37.43
CA ALA A 6 13.04 -1.91 38.22
C ALA A 6 13.49 -3.39 38.12
N GLN A 7 12.79 -4.22 37.35
CA GLN A 7 13.05 -5.65 37.21
C GLN A 7 14.10 -5.92 36.13
N ASP A 8 15.18 -6.63 36.47
CA ASP A 8 16.26 -6.98 35.52
C ASP A 8 15.95 -8.26 34.73
N ASP A 9 15.08 -9.14 35.24
CA ASP A 9 14.63 -10.34 34.53
C ASP A 9 13.55 -9.99 33.50
N THR A 10 13.82 -10.20 32.23
CA THR A 10 12.95 -9.84 31.11
C THR A 10 11.62 -10.58 31.08
N LEU A 11 11.57 -11.83 31.60
CA LEU A 11 10.32 -12.62 31.74
C LEU A 11 9.44 -12.04 32.81
N LEU A 12 9.99 -11.81 33.99
CA LEU A 12 9.26 -11.20 35.10
C LEU A 12 8.85 -9.77 34.81
N GLN A 13 9.70 -9.03 34.09
CA GLN A 13 9.37 -7.68 33.62
C GLN A 13 8.16 -7.69 32.70
N ARG A 14 8.09 -8.63 31.77
CA ARG A 14 6.96 -8.84 30.86
C ARG A 14 5.67 -9.18 31.60
N GLU A 15 5.76 -10.10 32.57
CA GLU A 15 4.60 -10.47 33.39
C GLU A 15 4.04 -9.26 34.16
N ASP A 16 4.92 -8.47 34.77
CA ASP A 16 4.53 -7.26 35.52
C ASP A 16 3.89 -6.18 34.63
N TRP A 17 4.40 -5.99 33.40
CA TRP A 17 3.77 -5.06 32.45
C TRP A 17 2.40 -5.55 31.98
N ASN A 18 2.26 -6.83 31.66
CA ASN A 18 0.97 -7.42 31.28
C ASN A 18 -0.05 -7.36 32.43
N ALA A 19 0.38 -7.63 33.66
CA ALA A 19 -0.46 -7.48 34.84
C ALA A 19 -0.93 -6.01 34.99
N THR A 20 -0.03 -5.05 34.79
CA THR A 20 -0.36 -3.62 34.83
C THR A 20 -1.48 -3.28 33.84
N ILE A 21 -1.36 -3.71 32.56
CA ILE A 21 -2.40 -3.48 31.54
C ILE A 21 -3.71 -4.14 31.95
N THR A 22 -3.66 -5.40 32.41
CA THR A 22 -4.86 -6.12 32.84
C THR A 22 -5.62 -5.40 33.96
N TRP A 23 -4.91 -4.84 34.92
CA TRP A 23 -5.53 -4.07 36.00
C TRP A 23 -6.11 -2.75 35.49
N LEU A 24 -5.43 -2.06 34.58
CA LEU A 24 -5.93 -0.84 33.94
C LEU A 24 -7.18 -1.10 33.09
N ASP A 25 -7.25 -2.23 32.40
CA ASP A 25 -8.45 -2.63 31.63
C ASP A 25 -9.65 -2.86 32.55
N ARG A 26 -9.43 -3.49 33.70
CA ARG A 26 -10.49 -3.64 34.71
C ARG A 26 -10.91 -2.31 35.31
N ALA A 27 -9.95 -1.44 35.60
CA ALA A 27 -10.22 -0.11 36.18
C ALA A 27 -11.03 0.77 35.21
N GLN A 28 -10.85 0.63 33.89
CA GLN A 28 -11.56 1.39 32.87
C GLN A 28 -13.08 1.23 32.95
N ASN A 29 -13.58 0.10 33.48
CA ASN A 29 -15.01 -0.11 33.69
C ASN A 29 -15.60 0.82 34.79
N TYR A 30 -14.77 1.43 35.63
CA TYR A 30 -15.16 2.34 36.71
C TYR A 30 -14.87 3.82 36.38
N GLY A 31 -14.24 4.07 35.24
CA GLY A 31 -13.87 5.40 34.74
C GLY A 31 -12.43 5.47 34.23
N THR A 32 -12.13 6.56 33.56
CA THR A 32 -10.79 6.87 33.07
C THR A 32 -10.19 8.04 33.84
N SER A 33 -8.86 8.02 34.00
CA SER A 33 -8.10 9.15 34.53
C SER A 33 -6.82 9.36 33.73
N ASP A 34 -6.30 10.57 33.71
CA ASP A 34 -5.05 10.90 33.02
C ASP A 34 -3.87 10.06 33.54
N GLU A 35 -3.90 9.74 34.85
CA GLU A 35 -2.89 8.89 35.45
C GLU A 35 -2.98 7.44 34.92
N ALA A 36 -4.19 6.89 34.79
CA ALA A 36 -4.40 5.55 34.24
C ALA A 36 -3.94 5.49 32.76
N GLU A 37 -4.21 6.51 31.97
CA GLU A 37 -3.74 6.59 30.59
C GLU A 37 -2.21 6.72 30.50
N THR A 38 -1.60 7.50 31.37
CA THR A 38 -0.14 7.63 31.45
C THR A 38 0.53 6.31 31.84
N LEU A 39 -0.02 5.60 32.80
CA LEU A 39 0.46 4.28 33.19
C LEU A 39 0.29 3.26 32.07
N ARG A 40 -0.81 3.30 31.34
CA ARG A 40 -1.04 2.43 30.18
C ARG A 40 0.00 2.66 29.09
N LYS A 41 0.26 3.92 28.73
CA LYS A 41 1.30 4.27 27.75
C LYS A 41 2.68 3.77 28.20
N ARG A 42 3.00 3.93 29.47
CA ARG A 42 4.27 3.46 30.03
C ARG A 42 4.38 1.93 30.00
N ALA A 43 3.31 1.21 30.36
CA ALA A 43 3.30 -0.25 30.32
C ALA A 43 3.43 -0.78 28.90
N GLN A 44 2.73 -0.15 27.94
CA GLN A 44 2.83 -0.49 26.53
C GLN A 44 4.23 -0.25 25.97
N ALA A 45 4.84 0.90 26.29
CA ALA A 45 6.21 1.20 25.89
C ALA A 45 7.23 0.20 26.48
N GLY A 46 7.03 -0.24 27.71
CA GLY A 46 7.87 -1.27 28.32
C GLY A 46 7.77 -2.62 27.62
N LEU A 47 6.56 -3.03 27.22
CA LEU A 47 6.36 -4.24 26.41
C LEU A 47 6.98 -4.10 25.01
N ASP A 48 6.79 -2.94 24.37
CA ASP A 48 7.34 -2.68 23.04
C ASP A 48 8.87 -2.81 23.01
N VAL A 49 9.56 -2.34 24.05
CA VAL A 49 11.01 -2.51 24.20
C VAL A 49 11.39 -3.99 24.31
N LEU A 50 10.65 -4.77 25.13
CA LEU A 50 10.89 -6.21 25.32
C LEU A 50 10.61 -7.01 24.03
N ASP A 51 9.66 -6.55 23.22
CA ASP A 51 9.26 -7.19 21.95
C ASP A 51 10.06 -6.69 20.75
N GLY A 52 10.92 -5.69 20.94
CA GLY A 52 11.65 -5.04 19.83
C GLY A 52 10.72 -4.29 18.87
N LEU A 53 9.56 -3.84 19.34
CA LEU A 53 8.56 -3.14 18.52
C LEU A 53 8.80 -1.63 18.54
N THR A 54 8.70 -1.02 17.37
CA THR A 54 8.65 0.43 17.21
C THR A 54 7.26 0.84 16.75
N ARG A 55 6.53 1.61 17.57
CA ARG A 55 5.25 2.18 17.18
C ARG A 55 5.47 3.46 16.39
N LEU A 56 4.91 3.51 15.20
CA LEU A 56 4.98 4.68 14.35
C LEU A 56 3.72 5.54 14.55
N ASP A 57 3.92 6.85 14.62
CA ASP A 57 2.81 7.81 14.56
C ASP A 57 2.32 7.90 13.12
N PHE A 58 1.17 7.28 12.85
CA PHE A 58 0.55 7.37 11.53
C PHE A 58 -0.09 8.74 11.36
N ARG A 59 0.24 9.38 10.25
CA ARG A 59 -0.39 10.61 9.80
C ARG A 59 -1.03 10.36 8.43
N PRO A 60 -2.20 10.93 8.14
CA PRO A 60 -2.75 10.90 6.80
C PRO A 60 -1.73 11.46 5.81
N ALA A 61 -1.36 10.68 4.81
CA ALA A 61 -0.46 11.11 3.75
C ALA A 61 -1.21 11.85 2.63
N LEU A 62 -2.47 11.46 2.40
CA LEU A 62 -3.35 12.10 1.44
C LEU A 62 -4.04 13.30 2.06
N THR A 63 -4.07 14.43 1.35
CA THR A 63 -4.78 15.65 1.76
C THR A 63 -6.28 15.59 1.48
N GLY A 64 -6.75 14.54 0.82
CA GLY A 64 -8.16 14.25 0.51
C GLY A 64 -8.48 12.77 0.64
N THR A 65 -9.60 12.37 0.06
CA THR A 65 -10.02 10.96 0.00
C THR A 65 -9.74 10.38 -1.38
N LEU A 66 -9.52 9.07 -1.45
CA LEU A 66 -9.38 8.33 -2.71
C LEU A 66 -10.71 8.18 -3.47
N GLY A 67 -11.82 8.54 -2.84
CA GLY A 67 -13.17 8.29 -3.33
C GLY A 67 -13.85 7.15 -2.57
N GLU A 68 -15.18 7.12 -2.69
CA GLU A 68 -16.01 6.09 -2.07
C GLU A 68 -15.82 4.76 -2.81
N GLY A 69 -15.70 3.66 -2.07
CA GLY A 69 -15.59 2.31 -2.62
C GLY A 69 -14.20 1.91 -3.14
N VAL A 70 -13.20 2.79 -3.11
CA VAL A 70 -11.82 2.46 -3.53
C VAL A 70 -11.22 1.42 -2.59
N VAL A 71 -10.73 0.32 -3.17
CA VAL A 71 -10.02 -0.75 -2.45
C VAL A 71 -8.60 -0.84 -2.98
N VAL A 72 -7.65 -0.33 -2.20
CA VAL A 72 -6.23 -0.34 -2.60
C VAL A 72 -5.65 -1.74 -2.45
N LYS A 73 -5.32 -2.37 -3.56
CA LYS A 73 -4.69 -3.70 -3.61
C LYS A 73 -3.16 -3.63 -3.60
N ARG A 74 -2.59 -2.64 -4.26
CA ARG A 74 -1.15 -2.44 -4.38
C ARG A 74 -0.80 -0.96 -4.46
N MET A 75 0.36 -0.63 -3.94
CA MET A 75 0.94 0.69 -4.00
C MET A 75 2.37 0.58 -4.51
N ILE A 76 2.72 1.44 -5.46
CA ILE A 76 4.08 1.62 -5.96
C ILE A 76 4.45 3.10 -5.96
N THR A 77 5.74 3.40 -5.93
CA THR A 77 6.23 4.77 -5.97
C THR A 77 7.17 4.97 -7.14
N VAL A 78 7.04 6.10 -7.82
CA VAL A 78 7.96 6.52 -8.88
C VAL A 78 8.37 7.95 -8.58
N VAL A 79 9.65 8.15 -8.30
CA VAL A 79 10.23 9.43 -7.86
C VAL A 79 9.50 9.96 -6.61
N ASN A 80 8.59 10.89 -6.76
CA ASN A 80 7.84 11.50 -5.66
C ASN A 80 6.33 11.22 -5.74
N ASP A 81 5.88 10.45 -6.73
CA ASP A 81 4.49 10.12 -6.93
C ASP A 81 4.18 8.71 -6.41
N VAL A 82 2.96 8.54 -5.95
CA VAL A 82 2.41 7.26 -5.50
C VAL A 82 1.33 6.82 -6.48
N TYR A 83 1.38 5.57 -6.88
CA TYR A 83 0.40 4.94 -7.77
C TYR A 83 -0.28 3.80 -7.03
N LEU A 84 -1.58 3.82 -6.99
CA LEU A 84 -2.43 2.92 -6.23
C LEU A 84 -3.28 2.09 -7.19
N LEU A 85 -3.18 0.77 -7.12
CA LEU A 85 -4.10 -0.11 -7.83
C LEU A 85 -5.40 -0.20 -7.04
N ASP A 86 -6.45 0.37 -7.60
CA ASP A 86 -7.82 0.23 -7.11
C ASP A 86 -8.40 -1.10 -7.61
N GLN A 87 -8.61 -2.03 -6.70
CA GLN A 87 -9.15 -3.36 -7.01
C GLN A 87 -10.63 -3.29 -7.41
N SER A 88 -11.38 -2.32 -6.92
CA SER A 88 -12.83 -2.23 -7.17
C SER A 88 -13.14 -1.94 -8.63
N GLU A 89 -12.33 -1.10 -9.29
CA GLU A 89 -12.49 -0.73 -10.68
C GLU A 89 -11.36 -1.25 -11.59
N GLY A 90 -10.34 -1.90 -11.02
CA GLY A 90 -9.18 -2.40 -11.76
C GLY A 90 -8.38 -1.30 -12.45
N ARG A 91 -8.32 -0.10 -11.86
CA ARG A 91 -7.62 1.07 -12.41
C ARG A 91 -6.48 1.51 -11.52
N VAL A 92 -5.63 2.39 -12.03
CA VAL A 92 -4.56 3.03 -11.26
C VAL A 92 -4.95 4.47 -10.93
N ILE A 93 -4.84 4.82 -9.66
CA ILE A 93 -4.97 6.17 -9.14
C ILE A 93 -3.57 6.72 -8.89
N ARG A 94 -3.27 7.89 -9.42
CA ARG A 94 -2.03 8.62 -9.12
C ARG A 94 -2.27 9.62 -8.00
N ALA A 95 -1.35 9.65 -7.03
CA ALA A 95 -1.25 10.72 -6.05
C ALA A 95 0.13 11.37 -6.18
N PHE A 96 0.17 12.65 -6.48
CA PHE A 96 1.41 13.41 -6.62
C PHE A 96 1.72 14.17 -5.34
N ARG A 97 3.01 14.41 -5.09
CA ARG A 97 3.45 15.14 -3.91
C ARG A 97 3.16 16.64 -4.05
N SER A 98 2.43 17.19 -3.08
CA SER A 98 2.19 18.64 -2.92
C SER A 98 2.93 19.18 -1.69
N GLY A 99 2.78 20.48 -1.42
CA GLY A 99 3.35 21.11 -0.22
C GLY A 99 2.72 20.65 1.10
N GLN A 100 1.55 20.02 1.06
CA GLN A 100 0.80 19.58 2.24
C GLN A 100 0.69 18.05 2.40
N GLY A 101 1.26 17.28 1.45
CA GLY A 101 1.17 15.83 1.43
C GLY A 101 1.01 15.31 0.01
N TYR A 102 0.17 14.31 -0.18
CA TYR A 102 -0.16 13.77 -1.49
C TYR A 102 -1.57 14.17 -1.90
N GLU A 103 -1.74 14.58 -3.14
CA GLU A 103 -3.02 14.94 -3.75
C GLU A 103 -3.33 13.99 -4.90
N VAL A 104 -4.59 13.55 -5.00
CA VAL A 104 -5.04 12.71 -6.10
C VAL A 104 -5.04 13.52 -7.40
N ASP A 105 -4.47 12.97 -8.45
CA ASP A 105 -4.47 13.55 -9.78
C ASP A 105 -5.74 13.11 -10.56
N PRO A 106 -6.74 13.98 -10.71
CA PRO A 106 -7.96 13.63 -11.42
C PRO A 106 -7.76 13.55 -12.96
N GLY A 107 -6.65 14.07 -13.45
CA GLY A 107 -6.31 14.04 -14.87
C GLY A 107 -5.50 12.79 -15.28
N PHE A 108 -5.09 11.97 -14.32
CA PHE A 108 -4.35 10.76 -14.62
C PHE A 108 -5.29 9.63 -15.09
N VAL A 109 -5.05 9.13 -16.30
CA VAL A 109 -5.84 8.06 -16.90
C VAL A 109 -5.00 6.80 -17.01
N CYS A 110 -5.43 5.73 -16.33
CA CYS A 110 -4.81 4.41 -16.41
C CYS A 110 -5.88 3.36 -15.97
N SER A 111 -6.83 3.10 -16.87
CA SER A 111 -8.06 2.36 -16.57
C SER A 111 -8.32 1.27 -17.60
N PRO A 112 -9.08 0.23 -17.29
CA PRO A 112 -9.59 -0.73 -18.27
C PRO A 112 -10.36 -0.02 -19.38
N GLY A 113 -10.38 -0.61 -20.56
CA GLY A 113 -11.10 -0.04 -21.70
C GLY A 113 -10.65 -0.53 -23.06
N GLU A 114 -11.13 0.11 -24.08
CA GLU A 114 -10.76 -0.15 -25.47
C GLU A 114 -9.59 0.75 -25.90
N TYR A 115 -8.58 0.15 -26.51
CA TYR A 115 -7.35 0.79 -26.94
C TYR A 115 -7.06 0.44 -28.40
N ALA A 116 -6.07 1.13 -28.98
CA ALA A 116 -5.66 0.93 -30.38
C ALA A 116 -6.83 1.03 -31.38
N GLY A 117 -7.73 2.01 -31.18
CA GLY A 117 -8.88 2.20 -32.07
C GLY A 117 -9.95 1.11 -31.96
N GLY A 118 -10.08 0.47 -30.80
CA GLY A 118 -11.06 -0.60 -30.53
C GLY A 118 -10.56 -2.02 -30.89
N THR A 119 -9.29 -2.16 -31.26
CA THR A 119 -8.74 -3.48 -31.62
C THR A 119 -8.19 -4.26 -30.43
N LEU A 120 -7.96 -3.59 -29.30
CA LEU A 120 -7.49 -4.20 -28.06
C LEU A 120 -8.34 -3.76 -26.88
N THR A 121 -8.90 -4.70 -26.14
CA THR A 121 -9.62 -4.46 -24.89
C THR A 121 -8.74 -4.89 -23.72
N VAL A 122 -8.44 -3.95 -22.82
CA VAL A 122 -7.77 -4.24 -21.55
C VAL A 122 -8.83 -4.40 -20.48
N GLY A 123 -8.82 -5.52 -19.81
CA GLY A 123 -9.70 -5.83 -18.66
C GLY A 123 -9.27 -5.12 -17.38
N PRO A 124 -9.98 -5.35 -16.26
CA PRO A 124 -9.58 -4.86 -14.94
C PRO A 124 -8.15 -5.27 -14.62
N LEU A 125 -7.32 -4.28 -14.26
CA LEU A 125 -5.93 -4.52 -13.93
C LEU A 125 -5.82 -5.36 -12.65
N VAL A 126 -5.02 -6.42 -12.71
CA VAL A 126 -4.79 -7.34 -11.58
C VAL A 126 -3.53 -7.00 -10.81
N ASP A 127 -2.56 -6.36 -11.47
CA ASP A 127 -1.33 -5.92 -10.84
C ASP A 127 -0.70 -4.71 -11.55
N ILE A 128 0.20 -4.01 -10.85
CA ILE A 128 0.95 -2.86 -11.36
C ILE A 128 2.42 -2.96 -10.98
N THR A 129 3.30 -2.46 -11.83
CA THR A 129 4.73 -2.33 -11.54
C THR A 129 5.29 -1.03 -12.11
N THR A 130 6.43 -0.60 -11.57
CA THR A 130 7.14 0.58 -12.05
C THR A 130 7.90 0.26 -13.34
N LEU A 131 7.99 1.27 -14.21
CA LEU A 131 8.85 1.23 -15.39
C LEU A 131 9.91 2.33 -15.28
N PRO A 132 11.18 2.06 -15.60
CA PRO A 132 12.15 3.12 -15.83
C PRO A 132 11.73 3.96 -17.05
N SER A 133 11.73 5.27 -16.89
CA SER A 133 11.26 6.23 -17.93
C SER A 133 12.01 6.18 -19.27
N GLN A 134 13.11 5.49 -19.33
CA GLN A 134 13.89 5.28 -20.57
C GLN A 134 13.35 4.14 -21.47
N TYR A 135 12.41 3.36 -20.94
CA TYR A 135 11.75 2.31 -21.69
C TYR A 135 10.29 2.70 -21.98
N PHE A 136 9.71 2.15 -23.03
CA PHE A 136 8.28 2.23 -23.34
C PHE A 136 7.70 3.65 -23.36
N ASP A 137 8.23 4.50 -24.23
CA ASP A 137 7.70 5.85 -24.53
C ASP A 137 7.47 6.73 -23.28
N HIS A 138 8.38 6.64 -22.31
CA HIS A 138 8.32 7.38 -21.03
C HIS A 138 7.20 6.93 -20.08
N ALA A 139 6.54 5.81 -20.31
CA ALA A 139 5.62 5.24 -19.34
C ALA A 139 6.34 4.97 -17.99
N VAL A 140 5.69 5.30 -16.90
CA VAL A 140 6.25 5.15 -15.55
C VAL A 140 5.58 4.03 -14.77
N VAL A 141 4.37 3.64 -15.18
CA VAL A 141 3.60 2.53 -14.60
C VAL A 141 3.16 1.59 -15.71
N LEU A 142 3.35 0.30 -15.47
CA LEU A 142 2.77 -0.79 -16.25
C LEU A 142 1.69 -1.44 -15.40
N GLY A 143 0.45 -1.46 -15.91
CA GLY A 143 -0.62 -2.29 -15.41
C GLY A 143 -0.77 -3.54 -16.26
N ILE A 144 -1.19 -4.65 -15.68
CA ILE A 144 -1.48 -5.90 -16.40
C ILE A 144 -2.86 -6.40 -16.01
N ASP A 145 -3.64 -6.86 -17.00
CA ASP A 145 -4.90 -7.54 -16.76
C ASP A 145 -4.72 -9.06 -16.65
N ALA A 146 -5.79 -9.78 -16.30
CA ALA A 146 -5.75 -11.22 -16.15
C ALA A 146 -5.52 -11.98 -17.48
N GLY A 147 -5.77 -11.34 -18.60
CA GLY A 147 -5.62 -11.92 -19.95
C GLY A 147 -4.25 -11.69 -20.58
N GLY A 148 -3.36 -10.96 -19.91
CA GLY A 148 -2.01 -10.66 -20.41
C GLY A 148 -1.93 -9.39 -21.25
N ASN A 149 -2.93 -8.53 -21.21
CA ASN A 149 -2.80 -7.22 -21.82
C ASN A 149 -2.13 -6.26 -20.85
N VAL A 150 -1.16 -5.50 -21.32
CA VAL A 150 -0.47 -4.49 -20.53
C VAL A 150 -0.92 -3.09 -20.94
N LEU A 151 -1.03 -2.25 -19.92
CA LEU A 151 -1.37 -0.85 -20.03
C LEU A 151 -0.18 -0.01 -19.56
N LEU A 152 0.33 0.83 -20.44
CA LEU A 152 1.49 1.69 -20.18
C LEU A 152 0.99 3.09 -19.91
N CYS A 153 1.21 3.58 -18.70
CA CYS A 153 0.65 4.84 -18.24
C CYS A 153 1.73 5.84 -17.82
N GLN A 154 1.46 7.10 -18.13
CA GLN A 154 2.28 8.24 -17.71
C GLN A 154 1.41 9.46 -17.40
N PRO A 155 1.84 10.34 -16.49
CA PRO A 155 1.11 11.58 -16.23
C PRO A 155 0.98 12.49 -17.46
N GLY A 156 -0.21 13.06 -17.65
CA GLY A 156 -0.46 14.04 -18.71
C GLY A 156 -0.60 13.47 -20.11
N GLN A 157 -0.61 12.15 -20.28
CA GLN A 157 -0.84 11.49 -21.57
C GLN A 157 -1.88 10.37 -21.46
N LEU A 158 -2.49 10.06 -22.59
CA LEU A 158 -3.35 8.89 -22.70
C LEU A 158 -2.51 7.61 -22.63
N PRO A 159 -3.00 6.57 -21.97
CA PRO A 159 -2.28 5.30 -21.87
C PRO A 159 -2.21 4.60 -23.23
N SER A 160 -1.15 3.85 -23.44
CA SER A 160 -1.02 2.89 -24.54
C SER A 160 -1.15 1.46 -24.06
N ALA A 161 -1.69 0.59 -24.90
CA ALA A 161 -1.91 -0.81 -24.54
C ALA A 161 -1.33 -1.76 -25.59
N GLN A 162 -0.83 -2.89 -25.14
CA GLN A 162 -0.36 -3.97 -26.00
C GLN A 162 -0.55 -5.35 -25.34
N PRO A 163 -0.77 -6.41 -26.11
CA PRO A 163 -0.82 -7.76 -25.56
C PRO A 163 0.60 -8.25 -25.27
N LEU A 164 0.77 -9.00 -24.18
CA LEU A 164 1.95 -9.83 -23.97
C LEU A 164 1.72 -11.19 -24.63
N LEU A 165 2.71 -11.65 -25.36
CA LEU A 165 2.69 -13.00 -25.90
C LEU A 165 2.90 -14.00 -24.77
N PRO A 166 2.02 -15.02 -24.62
CA PRO A 166 2.23 -16.08 -23.65
C PRO A 166 3.46 -16.92 -24.01
N PRO A 167 4.14 -17.54 -23.03
CA PRO A 167 5.27 -18.43 -23.28
C PRO A 167 4.86 -19.71 -24.03
N ASP A 168 3.61 -20.12 -23.84
CA ASP A 168 2.99 -21.28 -24.51
C ASP A 168 1.80 -20.83 -25.38
N VAL A 169 0.75 -21.62 -25.43
CA VAL A 169 -0.42 -21.33 -26.26
C VAL A 169 -1.29 -20.22 -25.67
N ASN A 170 -1.45 -20.19 -24.34
CA ASN A 170 -2.28 -19.23 -23.63
C ASN A 170 -1.65 -18.88 -22.27
N TRP A 171 -2.00 -17.70 -21.76
CA TRP A 171 -1.86 -17.41 -20.35
C TRP A 171 -2.89 -18.24 -19.54
N GLY A 172 -2.56 -18.63 -18.31
CA GLY A 172 -3.53 -19.10 -17.32
C GLY A 172 -4.32 -17.95 -16.73
N THR A 173 -4.11 -17.64 -15.47
CA THR A 173 -4.70 -16.47 -14.84
C THR A 173 -3.61 -15.62 -14.21
N LEU A 174 -3.22 -14.56 -14.89
CA LEU A 174 -2.15 -13.71 -14.43
C LEU A 174 -2.49 -13.05 -13.09
N ALA A 175 -1.58 -13.18 -12.12
CA ALA A 175 -1.80 -12.73 -10.75
C ALA A 175 -0.86 -11.60 -10.35
N ARG A 176 0.38 -11.58 -10.88
CA ARG A 176 1.42 -10.63 -10.52
C ARG A 176 2.34 -10.31 -11.68
N ALA A 177 2.86 -9.08 -11.67
CA ALA A 177 3.93 -8.67 -12.57
C ALA A 177 4.95 -7.82 -11.82
N VAL A 178 6.23 -8.01 -12.17
CA VAL A 178 7.31 -7.17 -11.65
C VAL A 178 8.30 -6.89 -12.78
N HIS A 179 8.66 -5.61 -12.93
CA HIS A 179 9.73 -5.21 -13.84
C HIS A 179 11.03 -5.04 -13.06
N LEU A 180 12.08 -5.71 -13.49
CA LEU A 180 13.41 -5.62 -12.89
C LEU A 180 14.49 -5.64 -13.99
N GLN A 181 15.34 -4.63 -14.02
CA GLN A 181 16.51 -4.54 -14.94
C GLN A 181 16.16 -4.78 -16.43
N GLY A 182 15.04 -4.25 -16.91
CA GLY A 182 14.62 -4.38 -18.30
C GLY A 182 13.85 -5.66 -18.62
N VAL A 183 13.66 -6.55 -17.64
CA VAL A 183 12.90 -7.79 -17.79
C VAL A 183 11.59 -7.69 -17.03
N LEU A 184 10.48 -8.09 -17.67
CA LEU A 184 9.19 -8.23 -17.03
C LEU A 184 8.99 -9.69 -16.61
N TYR A 185 8.87 -9.91 -15.32
CA TYR A 185 8.52 -11.20 -14.73
C TYR A 185 7.03 -11.23 -14.47
N VAL A 186 6.37 -12.28 -14.90
CA VAL A 186 4.92 -12.46 -14.77
C VAL A 186 4.66 -13.79 -14.07
N LEU A 187 3.77 -13.77 -13.10
CA LEU A 187 3.27 -14.96 -12.42
C LEU A 187 1.90 -15.30 -12.98
N ASP A 188 1.84 -16.45 -13.55
CA ASP A 188 0.67 -17.08 -14.17
C ASP A 188 0.19 -18.27 -13.32
#